data_f946200b5937a602e6d4cde7ecd05266
#
_entry.id   f946200b5937a602e6d4cde7ecd05266
#
_cell.length_a   1.000
_cell.length_b   1.000
_cell.length_c   1.000
_cell.angle_alpha   90.00
_cell.angle_beta   90.00
_cell.angle_gamma   90.00
#
_symmetry.space_group_name_H-M   'P 1'
#
loop_
_entity.id
_entity.type
_entity.pdbx_description
1 polymer ?
#
loop_
_entity_poly.entity_id
_entity_poly.type
_entity_poly.pdbx_seq_one_letter_code
_entity_poly.pdbx_strand_id
1 'polypeptide(L)'
;DNLYNSAVRSKLSKEIFSEIIKTLGFSIDFQRELRQGDIFETLYSQKIDLITNEIIESNPIHYISANLKDNELKFYRFTNRNGTSNFYDQYGKSSKKTLMKTPLNGARLSSGFGNRKHPILGFTKMHRGVDFAAPIGTPIFAAGDGIIEYSGWKGAYGKYIRIKHNGIFKTAYAHLSKIYKKRGMRVKQGDIIG
;
A
#
# COMPACT_ATOMS: atom_id res chain seq x y z
N ASP A 1 -11.00 -13.69 -12.85
CA ASP A 1 -9.93 -14.08 -11.91
C ASP A 1 -9.29 -12.84 -11.34
N ASN A 2 -8.88 -12.88 -10.09
CA ASN A 2 -8.15 -11.81 -9.44
C ASN A 2 -6.66 -12.21 -9.25
N LEU A 3 -5.81 -11.23 -9.00
CA LEU A 3 -4.37 -11.43 -8.85
C LEU A 3 -4.03 -12.45 -7.74
N TYR A 4 -4.80 -12.48 -6.65
CA TYR A 4 -4.62 -13.44 -5.56
C TYR A 4 -4.83 -14.89 -6.03
N ASN A 5 -5.91 -15.16 -6.77
CA ASN A 5 -6.19 -16.49 -7.30
C ASN A 5 -5.10 -16.95 -8.28
N SER A 6 -4.55 -16.04 -9.07
CA SER A 6 -3.43 -16.32 -9.97
C SER A 6 -2.15 -16.67 -9.18
N ALA A 7 -1.86 -15.93 -8.09
CA ALA A 7 -0.74 -16.23 -7.21
C ALA A 7 -0.88 -17.61 -6.53
N VAL A 8 -2.07 -17.95 -6.07
CA VAL A 8 -2.35 -19.28 -5.47
C VAL A 8 -2.13 -20.39 -6.49
N ARG A 9 -2.63 -20.24 -7.72
CA ARG A 9 -2.40 -21.20 -8.81
C ARG A 9 -0.91 -21.38 -9.15
N SER A 10 -0.14 -20.30 -9.06
CA SER A 10 1.30 -20.33 -9.26
C SER A 10 2.08 -20.85 -8.03
N LYS A 11 1.38 -21.36 -7.01
CA LYS A 11 1.96 -21.88 -5.75
C LYS A 11 2.83 -20.86 -5.02
N LEU A 12 2.54 -19.57 -5.18
CA LEU A 12 3.25 -18.51 -4.47
C LEU A 12 2.86 -18.53 -2.99
N SER A 13 3.85 -18.42 -2.09
CA SER A 13 3.55 -18.32 -0.66
C SER A 13 2.89 -16.98 -0.35
N LYS A 14 2.12 -16.92 0.75
CA LYS A 14 1.42 -15.69 1.18
C LYS A 14 2.41 -14.56 1.49
N GLU A 15 3.57 -14.90 2.03
CA GLU A 15 4.64 -13.96 2.38
C GLU A 15 5.21 -13.29 1.14
N ILE A 16 5.57 -14.11 0.12
CA ILE A 16 6.08 -13.63 -1.17
C ILE A 16 5.03 -12.76 -1.86
N PHE A 17 3.77 -13.23 -1.92
CA PHE A 17 2.68 -12.46 -2.50
C PHE A 17 2.48 -11.10 -1.80
N SER A 18 2.50 -11.09 -0.46
CA SER A 18 2.35 -9.87 0.34
C SER A 18 3.48 -8.86 0.06
N GLU A 19 4.73 -9.34 -0.06
CA GLU A 19 5.88 -8.47 -0.39
C GLU A 19 5.77 -7.89 -1.81
N ILE A 20 5.32 -8.67 -2.79
CA ILE A 20 5.05 -8.20 -4.16
C ILE A 20 3.99 -7.09 -4.14
N ILE A 21 2.84 -7.33 -3.51
CA ILE A 21 1.75 -6.35 -3.43
C ILE A 21 2.21 -5.08 -2.72
N LYS A 22 2.95 -5.22 -1.62
CA LYS A 22 3.51 -4.07 -0.88
C LYS A 22 4.47 -3.26 -1.75
N THR A 23 5.36 -3.93 -2.50
CA THR A 23 6.36 -3.26 -3.34
C THR A 23 5.72 -2.55 -4.53
N LEU A 24 4.83 -3.22 -5.24
CA LEU A 24 4.16 -2.67 -6.42
C LEU A 24 3.06 -1.66 -6.07
N GLY A 25 2.44 -1.78 -4.91
CA GLY A 25 1.32 -0.90 -4.47
C GLY A 25 1.68 0.58 -4.33
N PHE A 26 2.97 0.93 -4.37
CA PHE A 26 3.40 2.32 -4.52
C PHE A 26 3.29 2.85 -5.94
N SER A 27 3.25 1.96 -6.92
CA SER A 27 3.29 2.31 -8.34
C SER A 27 2.02 1.91 -9.09
N ILE A 28 1.33 0.86 -8.65
CA ILE A 28 0.12 0.31 -9.27
C ILE A 28 -1.08 0.55 -8.36
N ASP A 29 -2.17 1.02 -8.93
CA ASP A 29 -3.50 0.89 -8.33
C ASP A 29 -4.11 -0.45 -8.78
N PHE A 30 -3.95 -1.47 -7.95
CA PHE A 30 -4.42 -2.84 -8.25
C PHE A 30 -5.92 -2.96 -8.52
N GLN A 31 -6.72 -1.96 -8.18
CA GLN A 31 -8.15 -1.98 -8.41
C GLN A 31 -8.56 -1.35 -9.75
N ARG A 32 -7.71 -0.50 -10.31
CA ARG A 32 -8.05 0.29 -11.49
C ARG A 32 -7.17 -0.01 -12.69
N GLU A 33 -5.91 -0.35 -12.43
CA GLU A 33 -4.89 -0.48 -13.47
C GLU A 33 -4.76 -1.93 -13.95
N LEU A 34 -5.20 -2.94 -13.14
CA LEU A 34 -5.09 -4.34 -13.53
C LEU A 34 -6.13 -4.76 -14.58
N ARG A 35 -5.66 -5.49 -15.56
CA ARG A 35 -6.47 -6.04 -16.64
C ARG A 35 -6.16 -7.51 -16.88
N GLN A 36 -7.07 -8.20 -17.54
CA GLN A 36 -6.81 -9.55 -18.02
C GLN A 36 -5.67 -9.52 -19.05
N GLY A 37 -4.69 -10.39 -18.88
CA GLY A 37 -3.50 -10.46 -19.73
C GLY A 37 -2.26 -9.74 -19.15
N ASP A 38 -2.40 -8.99 -18.05
CA ASP A 38 -1.24 -8.45 -17.35
C ASP A 38 -0.38 -9.57 -16.76
N ILE A 39 0.95 -9.43 -16.84
CA ILE A 39 1.92 -10.44 -16.43
C ILE A 39 2.72 -9.92 -15.24
N PHE A 40 2.83 -10.75 -14.22
CA PHE A 40 3.68 -10.51 -13.06
C PHE A 40 4.75 -11.60 -12.98
N GLU A 41 6.00 -11.19 -12.84
CA GLU A 41 7.12 -12.11 -12.66
C GLU A 41 7.86 -11.79 -11.38
N THR A 42 8.36 -12.81 -10.72
CA THR A 42 9.19 -12.65 -9.53
C THR A 42 10.28 -13.69 -9.47
N LEU A 43 11.48 -13.25 -9.07
CA LEU A 43 12.60 -14.12 -8.75
C LEU A 43 12.84 -14.06 -7.24
N TYR A 44 12.79 -15.21 -6.59
CA TYR A 44 13.04 -15.34 -5.16
C TYR A 44 13.80 -16.62 -4.85
N SER A 45 14.47 -16.66 -3.72
CA SER A 45 15.16 -17.86 -3.23
C SER A 45 14.22 -18.69 -2.36
N GLN A 46 14.47 -20.00 -2.29
CA GLN A 46 13.82 -20.91 -1.35
C GLN A 46 14.87 -21.85 -0.75
N LYS A 47 14.74 -22.14 0.54
CA LYS A 47 15.44 -23.27 1.17
C LYS A 47 14.52 -24.48 1.11
N ILE A 48 15.01 -25.55 0.55
CA ILE A 48 14.30 -26.80 0.37
C ILE A 48 15.01 -27.88 1.19
N ASP A 49 14.26 -28.66 1.95
CA ASP A 49 14.78 -29.87 2.56
C ASP A 49 15.07 -30.90 1.45
N LEU A 50 16.33 -31.35 1.35
CA LEU A 50 16.75 -32.26 0.30
C LEU A 50 16.24 -33.69 0.47
N ILE A 51 15.74 -34.05 1.67
CA ILE A 51 15.20 -35.36 1.98
C ILE A 51 13.69 -35.40 1.72
N THR A 52 12.96 -34.40 2.24
CA THR A 52 11.49 -34.35 2.12
C THR A 52 11.02 -33.60 0.89
N ASN A 53 11.90 -32.86 0.23
CA ASN A 53 11.60 -31.91 -0.86
C ASN A 53 10.57 -30.83 -0.47
N GLU A 54 10.45 -30.55 0.83
CA GLU A 54 9.57 -29.53 1.36
C GLU A 54 10.28 -28.17 1.45
N ILE A 55 9.54 -27.08 1.25
CA ILE A 55 10.04 -25.72 1.41
C ILE A 55 10.15 -25.43 2.91
N ILE A 56 11.37 -25.31 3.43
CA ILE A 56 11.65 -24.96 4.83
C ILE A 56 11.45 -23.46 5.06
N GLU A 57 11.88 -22.64 4.09
CA GLU A 57 11.86 -21.19 4.22
C GLU A 57 11.75 -20.55 2.82
N SER A 58 10.85 -19.58 2.69
CA SER A 58 10.83 -18.69 1.52
C SER A 58 11.72 -17.49 1.80
N ASN A 59 12.77 -17.36 1.04
CA ASN A 59 13.80 -16.34 1.22
C ASN A 59 13.53 -15.09 0.36
N PRO A 60 14.37 -14.04 0.45
CA PRO A 60 14.05 -12.75 -0.11
C PRO A 60 13.75 -12.80 -1.61
N ILE A 61 12.80 -11.99 -2.02
CA ILE A 61 12.58 -11.67 -3.43
C ILE A 61 13.77 -10.83 -3.93
N HIS A 62 14.30 -11.19 -5.07
CA HIS A 62 15.43 -10.48 -5.72
C HIS A 62 14.95 -9.54 -6.82
N TYR A 63 13.87 -9.92 -7.51
CA TYR A 63 13.34 -9.19 -8.66
C TYR A 63 11.82 -9.30 -8.68
N ILE A 64 11.16 -8.21 -9.06
CA ILE A 64 9.72 -8.14 -9.30
C ILE A 64 9.51 -7.35 -10.58
N SER A 65 8.71 -7.89 -11.50
CA SER A 65 8.18 -7.14 -12.63
C SER A 65 6.66 -7.18 -12.67
N ALA A 66 6.10 -6.16 -13.29
CA ALA A 66 4.70 -6.09 -13.69
C ALA A 66 4.63 -5.50 -15.08
N ASN A 67 4.22 -6.32 -16.05
CA ASN A 67 3.96 -5.89 -17.42
C ASN A 67 2.47 -5.67 -17.57
N LEU A 68 2.07 -4.40 -17.50
CA LEU A 68 0.71 -3.93 -17.65
C LEU A 68 0.52 -3.43 -19.09
N LYS A 69 -0.72 -3.41 -19.58
CA LYS A 69 -1.03 -2.99 -20.95
C LYS A 69 -0.35 -1.68 -21.38
N ASP A 70 -0.27 -0.71 -20.47
CA ASP A 70 0.21 0.64 -20.78
C ASP A 70 1.50 1.00 -20.01
N ASN A 71 2.07 0.06 -19.24
CA ASN A 71 3.22 0.35 -18.38
C ASN A 71 3.99 -0.92 -17.99
N GLU A 72 5.31 -0.86 -18.04
CA GLU A 72 6.17 -1.91 -17.53
C GLU A 72 6.92 -1.40 -16.29
N LEU A 73 6.88 -2.18 -15.22
CA LEU A 73 7.59 -1.89 -13.98
C LEU A 73 8.57 -3.03 -13.70
N LYS A 74 9.80 -2.67 -13.37
CA LYS A 74 10.87 -3.61 -12.97
C LYS A 74 11.55 -3.10 -11.72
N PHE A 75 11.63 -3.95 -10.71
CA PHE A 75 12.26 -3.63 -9.45
C PHE A 75 13.24 -4.71 -9.04
N TYR A 76 14.42 -4.28 -8.62
CA TYR A 76 15.53 -5.12 -8.20
C TYR A 76 15.80 -4.87 -6.72
N ARG A 77 15.99 -5.94 -5.94
CA ARG A 77 16.42 -5.82 -4.55
C ARG A 77 17.88 -5.40 -4.52
N PHE A 78 18.15 -4.36 -3.77
CA PHE A 78 19.49 -3.90 -3.46
C PHE A 78 19.66 -3.73 -1.96
N THR A 79 20.78 -4.23 -1.43
CA THR A 79 21.16 -4.06 -0.02
C THR A 79 22.30 -3.06 0.05
N ASN A 80 22.05 -1.96 0.77
CA ASN A 80 23.05 -0.92 0.94
C ASN A 80 24.16 -1.35 1.94
N ARG A 81 25.21 -0.54 2.07
CA ARG A 81 26.35 -0.80 2.99
C ARG A 81 25.94 -0.95 4.45
N ASN A 82 24.80 -0.39 4.86
CA ASN A 82 24.28 -0.47 6.22
C ASN A 82 23.38 -1.70 6.43
N GLY A 83 23.34 -2.64 5.48
CA GLY A 83 22.52 -3.85 5.56
C GLY A 83 21.03 -3.64 5.28
N THR A 84 20.58 -2.43 4.93
CA THR A 84 19.18 -2.15 4.60
C THR A 84 18.89 -2.55 3.16
N SER A 85 17.93 -3.45 2.98
CA SER A 85 17.45 -3.87 1.65
C SER A 85 16.20 -3.13 1.25
N ASN A 86 16.15 -2.66 0.01
CA ASN A 86 14.98 -2.07 -0.62
C ASN A 86 14.93 -2.44 -2.10
N PHE A 87 13.78 -2.19 -2.74
CA PHE A 87 13.63 -2.36 -4.18
C PHE A 87 13.84 -1.04 -4.91
N TYR A 88 14.56 -1.12 -6.03
CA TYR A 88 14.91 0.01 -6.90
C TYR A 88 14.61 -0.36 -8.35
N ASP A 89 14.19 0.62 -9.15
CA ASP A 89 14.06 0.43 -10.59
C ASP A 89 15.42 0.42 -11.30
N GLN A 90 15.43 0.18 -12.60
CA GLN A 90 16.65 0.14 -13.43
C GLN A 90 17.45 1.45 -13.45
N TYR A 91 16.86 2.54 -12.98
CA TYR A 91 17.51 3.86 -12.87
C TYR A 91 17.97 4.16 -11.44
N GLY A 92 17.87 3.19 -10.51
CA GLY A 92 18.22 3.35 -9.11
C GLY A 92 17.20 4.14 -8.28
N LYS A 93 16.00 4.38 -8.81
CA LYS A 93 14.93 5.05 -8.07
C LYS A 93 14.20 4.04 -7.19
N SER A 94 14.04 4.36 -5.90
CA SER A 94 13.35 3.48 -4.95
C SER A 94 11.90 3.21 -5.36
N SER A 95 11.45 1.96 -5.24
CA SER A 95 10.05 1.59 -5.37
C SER A 95 9.18 2.27 -4.31
N LYS A 96 9.74 2.52 -3.13
CA LYS A 96 9.04 3.26 -2.06
C LYS A 96 8.88 4.72 -2.46
N LYS A 97 7.66 5.12 -2.72
CA LYS A 97 7.29 6.53 -2.86
C LYS A 97 7.11 7.15 -1.48
N THR A 98 7.26 8.47 -1.39
CA THR A 98 7.04 9.22 -0.15
C THR A 98 5.68 8.94 0.49
N LEU A 99 4.67 8.72 -0.34
CA LEU A 99 3.31 8.41 0.09
C LEU A 99 2.71 7.27 -0.74
N MET A 100 1.99 6.36 -0.08
CA MET A 100 1.15 5.35 -0.73
C MET A 100 -0.05 6.01 -1.41
N LYS A 101 -0.42 5.56 -2.60
CA LYS A 101 -1.63 6.01 -3.30
C LYS A 101 -2.90 5.58 -2.55
N THR A 102 -2.92 4.33 -2.06
CA THR A 102 -4.08 3.72 -1.40
C THR A 102 -3.63 3.15 -0.05
N PRO A 103 -3.95 3.82 1.08
CA PRO A 103 -3.48 3.42 2.41
C PRO A 103 -4.37 2.37 3.09
N LEU A 104 -5.04 1.52 2.32
CA LEU A 104 -5.86 0.41 2.80
C LEU A 104 -6.03 -0.64 1.70
N ASN A 105 -6.25 -1.91 2.09
CA ASN A 105 -6.44 -3.01 1.15
C ASN A 105 -7.92 -3.23 0.83
N GLY A 106 -8.22 -3.65 -0.41
CA GLY A 106 -9.56 -4.08 -0.80
C GLY A 106 -10.62 -2.98 -0.87
N ALA A 107 -10.24 -1.72 -0.82
CA ALA A 107 -11.17 -0.61 -0.82
C ALA A 107 -11.45 -0.08 -2.23
N ARG A 108 -12.70 0.25 -2.48
CA ARG A 108 -13.13 0.96 -3.70
C ARG A 108 -13.05 2.47 -3.49
N LEU A 109 -12.43 3.20 -4.42
CA LEU A 109 -12.53 4.67 -4.43
C LEU A 109 -13.98 5.05 -4.70
N SER A 110 -14.65 5.60 -3.70
CA SER A 110 -16.06 5.99 -3.79
C SER A 110 -16.24 7.44 -4.19
N SER A 111 -15.27 8.33 -3.90
CA SER A 111 -15.29 9.72 -4.30
C SER A 111 -13.89 10.30 -4.47
N GLY A 112 -13.69 11.04 -5.56
CA GLY A 112 -12.44 11.73 -5.88
C GLY A 112 -12.30 13.08 -5.20
N PHE A 113 -11.11 13.66 -5.35
CA PHE A 113 -10.82 15.06 -5.00
C PHE A 113 -11.48 16.01 -6.01
N GLY A 114 -11.97 17.15 -5.54
CA GLY A 114 -12.51 18.19 -6.40
C GLY A 114 -13.91 18.67 -6.01
N ASN A 115 -14.46 19.55 -6.81
CA ASN A 115 -15.80 20.06 -6.62
C ASN A 115 -16.83 18.98 -6.92
N ARG A 116 -17.73 18.73 -5.97
CA ARG A 116 -18.86 17.79 -6.13
C ARG A 116 -20.13 18.34 -5.50
N LYS A 117 -21.28 17.93 -6.05
CA LYS A 117 -22.57 18.19 -5.43
C LYS A 117 -22.62 17.43 -4.10
N HIS A 118 -22.87 18.14 -3.01
CA HIS A 118 -22.95 17.52 -1.68
C HIS A 118 -24.18 16.59 -1.63
N PRO A 119 -24.01 15.29 -1.27
CA PRO A 119 -25.10 14.31 -1.40
C PRO A 119 -26.34 14.64 -0.56
N ILE A 120 -26.17 15.36 0.57
CA ILE A 120 -27.27 15.72 1.46
C ILE A 120 -27.72 17.16 1.24
N LEU A 121 -26.79 18.09 1.08
CA LEU A 121 -27.08 19.54 1.09
C LEU A 121 -27.32 20.12 -0.31
N GLY A 122 -27.08 19.34 -1.38
CA GLY A 122 -27.40 19.71 -2.75
C GLY A 122 -26.54 20.79 -3.41
N PHE A 123 -25.74 21.56 -2.66
CA PHE A 123 -24.85 22.57 -3.22
C PHE A 123 -23.46 21.99 -3.58
N THR A 124 -22.76 22.66 -4.48
CA THR A 124 -21.41 22.28 -4.87
C THR A 124 -20.44 22.62 -3.76
N LYS A 125 -19.68 21.61 -3.29
CA LYS A 125 -18.68 21.74 -2.24
C LYS A 125 -17.37 21.10 -2.69
N MET A 126 -16.28 21.78 -2.38
CA MET A 126 -14.94 21.24 -2.61
C MET A 126 -14.66 20.05 -1.70
N HIS A 127 -14.45 18.87 -2.27
CA HIS A 127 -13.96 17.69 -1.56
C HIS A 127 -12.44 17.73 -1.52
N ARG A 128 -11.85 17.93 -0.34
CA ARG A 128 -10.41 18.14 -0.12
C ARG A 128 -9.63 16.85 0.10
N GLY A 129 -10.22 15.72 -0.25
CA GLY A 129 -9.61 14.40 -0.09
C GLY A 129 -10.17 13.42 -1.11
N VAL A 130 -9.88 12.16 -0.89
CA VAL A 130 -10.47 11.04 -1.60
C VAL A 130 -11.17 10.13 -0.59
N ASP A 131 -12.32 9.59 -0.95
CA ASP A 131 -13.05 8.66 -0.09
C ASP A 131 -12.88 7.24 -0.62
N PHE A 132 -12.49 6.34 0.27
CA PHE A 132 -12.45 4.92 0.02
C PHE A 132 -13.59 4.23 0.76
N ALA A 133 -14.40 3.45 0.07
CA ALA A 133 -15.40 2.59 0.68
C ALA A 133 -14.79 1.23 1.01
N ALA A 134 -14.85 0.85 2.27
CA ALA A 134 -14.39 -0.43 2.78
C ALA A 134 -15.29 -0.89 3.94
N PRO A 135 -15.37 -2.20 4.23
CA PRO A 135 -16.05 -2.71 5.42
C PRO A 135 -15.49 -2.11 6.70
N ILE A 136 -16.36 -1.94 7.72
CA ILE A 136 -15.91 -1.51 9.06
C ILE A 136 -14.90 -2.52 9.61
N GLY A 137 -13.78 -2.00 10.15
CA GLY A 137 -12.68 -2.83 10.65
C GLY A 137 -11.58 -3.12 9.62
N THR A 138 -11.73 -2.65 8.38
CA THR A 138 -10.63 -2.71 7.40
C THR A 138 -9.42 -1.93 7.93
N PRO A 139 -8.23 -2.56 8.00
CA PRO A 139 -7.03 -1.89 8.48
C PRO A 139 -6.67 -0.66 7.63
N ILE A 140 -6.40 0.46 8.29
CA ILE A 140 -5.93 1.69 7.67
C ILE A 140 -4.43 1.83 7.95
N PHE A 141 -3.66 2.07 6.90
CA PHE A 141 -2.21 2.17 6.97
C PHE A 141 -1.72 3.62 6.92
N ALA A 142 -0.61 3.90 7.59
CA ALA A 142 0.11 5.15 7.40
C ALA A 142 0.61 5.22 5.94
N ALA A 143 0.21 6.25 5.20
CA ALA A 143 0.59 6.41 3.80
C ALA A 143 2.10 6.69 3.60
N GLY A 144 2.80 7.09 4.64
CA GLY A 144 4.24 7.36 4.64
C GLY A 144 4.83 7.38 6.04
N ASP A 145 6.15 7.37 6.12
CA ASP A 145 6.87 7.59 7.37
C ASP A 145 6.55 8.96 7.96
N GLY A 146 6.41 9.07 9.26
CA GLY A 146 6.11 10.36 9.87
C GLY A 146 5.84 10.32 11.37
N ILE A 147 5.28 11.44 11.86
CA ILE A 147 4.89 11.60 13.26
C ILE A 147 3.40 11.91 13.31
N ILE A 148 2.69 11.27 14.21
CA ILE A 148 1.27 11.57 14.47
C ILE A 148 1.15 12.97 15.05
N GLU A 149 0.68 13.90 14.25
CA GLU A 149 0.47 15.30 14.66
C GLU A 149 -0.85 15.48 15.41
N TYR A 150 -1.86 14.69 15.05
CA TYR A 150 -3.17 14.69 15.69
C TYR A 150 -3.75 13.27 15.74
N SER A 151 -4.40 12.94 16.82
CA SER A 151 -5.11 11.66 17.01
C SER A 151 -6.26 11.86 18.00
N GLY A 152 -7.50 11.64 17.55
CA GLY A 152 -8.69 11.81 18.40
C GLY A 152 -9.94 12.18 17.61
N TRP A 153 -10.99 12.61 18.31
CA TRP A 153 -12.24 13.07 17.71
C TRP A 153 -12.07 14.47 17.11
N LYS A 154 -12.55 14.69 15.90
CA LYS A 154 -12.44 15.98 15.21
C LYS A 154 -13.75 16.36 14.49
N GLY A 155 -14.75 16.76 15.24
CA GLY A 155 -16.03 17.23 14.71
C GLY A 155 -16.65 16.29 13.68
N ALA A 156 -17.04 16.81 12.52
CA ALA A 156 -17.63 16.03 11.42
C ALA A 156 -16.72 14.94 10.83
N TYR A 157 -15.40 14.97 11.09
CA TYR A 157 -14.47 13.92 10.65
C TYR A 157 -14.49 12.68 11.55
N GLY A 158 -15.20 12.73 12.70
CA GLY A 158 -15.24 11.62 13.64
C GLY A 158 -13.86 11.31 14.24
N LYS A 159 -13.55 10.02 14.42
CA LYS A 159 -12.21 9.58 14.82
C LYS A 159 -11.23 9.84 13.68
N TYR A 160 -10.20 10.61 13.98
CA TYR A 160 -9.31 11.22 12.99
C TYR A 160 -7.85 11.12 13.40
N ILE A 161 -7.00 10.84 12.44
CA ILE A 161 -5.55 10.88 12.56
C ILE A 161 -5.00 11.84 11.51
N ARG A 162 -3.96 12.61 11.88
CA ARG A 162 -3.15 13.38 10.93
C ARG A 162 -1.67 13.07 11.16
N ILE A 163 -0.98 12.72 10.08
CA ILE A 163 0.45 12.41 10.07
C ILE A 163 1.19 13.53 9.37
N LYS A 164 2.26 14.05 10.00
CA LYS A 164 3.26 14.91 9.38
C LYS A 164 4.41 14.04 8.90
N HIS A 165 4.61 13.96 7.57
CA HIS A 165 5.65 13.11 6.96
C HIS A 165 7.00 13.81 6.89
N ASN A 166 7.00 15.06 6.44
CA ASN A 166 8.16 15.94 6.35
C ASN A 166 7.72 17.41 6.44
N GLY A 167 8.56 18.33 6.07
CA GLY A 167 8.21 19.76 6.05
C GLY A 167 7.09 20.15 5.06
N ILE A 168 6.78 19.27 4.09
CA ILE A 168 5.90 19.59 2.96
C ILE A 168 4.59 18.81 3.03
N PHE A 169 4.64 17.50 3.36
CA PHE A 169 3.48 16.62 3.25
C PHE A 169 2.86 16.25 4.59
N LYS A 170 1.52 16.30 4.62
CA LYS A 170 0.70 15.74 5.69
C LYS A 170 -0.39 14.88 5.07
N THR A 171 -0.71 13.74 5.71
CA THR A 171 -1.89 12.94 5.36
C THR A 171 -2.88 12.94 6.51
N ALA A 172 -4.16 12.77 6.17
CA ALA A 172 -5.25 12.76 7.12
C ALA A 172 -6.17 11.58 6.86
N TYR A 173 -6.66 10.98 7.94
CA TYR A 173 -7.52 9.81 7.93
C TYR A 173 -8.71 10.11 8.82
N ALA A 174 -9.90 10.06 8.23
CA ALA A 174 -11.16 10.39 8.89
C ALA A 174 -12.08 9.17 8.97
N HIS A 175 -13.14 9.29 9.75
CA HIS A 175 -14.19 8.28 9.91
C HIS A 175 -13.67 6.90 10.35
N LEU A 176 -12.55 6.88 11.10
CA LEU A 176 -11.98 5.65 11.62
C LEU A 176 -12.93 4.98 12.62
N SER A 177 -13.06 3.66 12.55
CA SER A 177 -13.80 2.89 13.56
C SER A 177 -13.01 2.81 14.88
N LYS A 178 -11.68 2.75 14.78
CA LYS A 178 -10.74 2.67 15.90
C LYS A 178 -9.48 3.46 15.61
N ILE A 179 -8.77 3.90 16.65
CA ILE A 179 -7.48 4.58 16.58
C ILE A 179 -6.46 3.74 17.33
N TYR A 180 -5.35 3.39 16.69
CA TYR A 180 -4.27 2.58 17.30
C TYR A 180 -3.03 3.38 17.64
N LYS A 181 -2.87 4.59 17.11
CA LYS A 181 -1.66 5.42 17.32
C LYS A 181 -2.03 6.76 17.98
N LYS A 182 -1.24 7.15 18.97
CA LYS A 182 -1.43 8.41 19.74
C LYS A 182 -0.58 9.54 19.14
N ARG A 183 -0.97 10.80 19.43
CA ARG A 183 -0.19 11.99 19.08
C ARG A 183 1.26 11.85 19.61
N GLY A 184 2.23 12.28 18.79
CA GLY A 184 3.66 12.21 19.08
C GLY A 184 4.35 10.91 18.68
N MET A 185 3.60 9.82 18.44
CA MET A 185 4.20 8.55 18.02
C MET A 185 4.78 8.66 16.61
N ARG A 186 5.94 8.03 16.40
CA ARG A 186 6.51 7.80 15.07
C ARG A 186 5.80 6.61 14.41
N VAL A 187 5.58 6.70 13.13
CA VAL A 187 5.03 5.63 12.30
C VAL A 187 5.87 5.46 11.05
N LYS A 188 5.95 4.22 10.57
CA LYS A 188 6.50 3.89 9.27
C LYS A 188 5.37 3.70 8.26
N GLN A 189 5.70 3.89 7.01
CA GLN A 189 4.79 3.60 5.89
C GLN A 189 4.30 2.14 5.98
N GLY A 190 2.98 1.96 5.92
CA GLY A 190 2.34 0.65 6.08
C GLY A 190 2.04 0.23 7.52
N ASP A 191 2.40 1.03 8.54
CA ASP A 191 1.95 0.78 9.90
C ASP A 191 0.42 0.90 10.00
N ILE A 192 -0.22 -0.02 10.71
CA ILE A 192 -1.65 0.07 10.99
C ILE A 192 -1.89 1.21 12.00
N ILE A 193 -2.77 2.13 11.64
CA ILE A 193 -3.06 3.31 12.44
C ILE A 193 -4.54 3.40 12.88
N GLY A 194 -5.43 2.68 12.17
CA GLY A 194 -6.86 2.68 12.45
C GLY A 194 -7.59 1.50 11.85
#